data_073519374bb88fa89f825b87dce86560
#
_entry.id   073519374bb88fa89f825b87dce86560
#
_cell.length_a   1.000
_cell.length_b   1.000
_cell.length_c   1.000
_cell.angle_alpha   90.00
_cell.angle_beta   90.00
_cell.angle_gamma   90.00
#
_symmetry.space_group_name_H-M   'P 1'
#
loop_
_entity.id
_entity.type
_entity.pdbx_description
1 polymer ?
#
loop_
_entity_poly.entity_id
_entity_poly.type
_entity_poly.pdbx_seq_one_letter_code
_entity_poly.pdbx_strand_id
1 'polypeptide(L)'
;SVKSRGLGDVYKRQEQGWFGYYWAPTAILGKYPMKKLSFDVPHDNDEWNSCTSQEDCADPQKNSWVVSSVYTVVTDRFKQEAGIGKDYIVKRALPNSTIIALLAWKYYNQATGEDAAMHFLKNYSEWHSWVDGSAKAKIESAL
;
A
#
# COMPACT_ATOMS: atom_id res chain seq x y z
N SER A 1 -12.82 7.45 13.68
CA SER A 1 -12.26 6.50 12.71
C SER A 1 -11.05 5.69 13.24
N VAL A 2 -10.32 6.21 14.23
CA VAL A 2 -9.17 5.48 14.85
C VAL A 2 -9.64 4.24 15.63
N LYS A 3 -10.82 4.27 16.22
CA LYS A 3 -11.39 3.13 16.99
C LYS A 3 -11.74 1.92 16.11
N SER A 4 -12.08 2.10 14.82
CA SER A 4 -12.46 0.96 13.97
C SER A 4 -11.27 0.10 13.54
N ARG A 5 -10.05 0.64 13.46
CA ARG A 5 -8.84 -0.11 13.10
C ARG A 5 -8.43 -1.10 14.18
N GLY A 6 -8.53 -0.71 15.45
CA GLY A 6 -8.26 -1.61 16.58
C GLY A 6 -9.29 -2.73 16.73
N LEU A 7 -10.56 -2.43 16.48
CA LEU A 7 -11.64 -3.41 16.57
C LEU A 7 -11.49 -4.54 15.55
N GLY A 8 -11.18 -4.25 14.29
CA GLY A 8 -10.99 -5.28 13.27
C GLY A 8 -9.88 -6.27 13.62
N ASP A 9 -8.77 -5.81 14.19
CA ASP A 9 -7.67 -6.67 14.65
C ASP A 9 -8.10 -7.55 15.85
N VAL A 10 -8.83 -6.98 16.79
CA VAL A 10 -9.36 -7.72 17.97
C VAL A 10 -10.34 -8.81 17.54
N TYR A 11 -11.33 -8.51 16.70
CA TYR A 11 -12.31 -9.51 16.24
C TYR A 11 -11.66 -10.64 15.46
N LYS A 12 -10.65 -10.34 14.63
CA LYS A 12 -9.92 -11.36 13.89
C LYS A 12 -9.06 -12.26 14.78
N ARG A 13 -8.44 -11.71 15.82
CA ARG A 13 -7.68 -12.50 16.80
C ARG A 13 -8.58 -13.44 17.61
N GLN A 14 -9.84 -13.09 17.79
CA GLN A 14 -10.84 -13.85 18.52
C GLN A 14 -11.64 -14.81 17.61
N GLU A 15 -11.22 -14.96 16.33
CA GLU A 15 -11.91 -15.76 15.30
C GLU A 15 -13.36 -15.33 15.03
N GLN A 16 -13.69 -14.09 15.38
CA GLN A 16 -15.01 -13.53 15.14
C GLN A 16 -15.11 -12.94 13.72
N GLY A 17 -16.30 -13.02 13.13
CA GLY A 17 -16.60 -12.37 11.86
C GLY A 17 -16.46 -10.85 11.98
N TRP A 18 -15.82 -10.22 10.98
CA TRP A 18 -15.69 -8.77 10.90
C TRP A 18 -16.10 -8.26 9.52
N PHE A 19 -16.86 -7.21 9.50
CA PHE A 19 -17.23 -6.46 8.31
C PHE A 19 -16.93 -4.97 8.54
N GLY A 20 -16.30 -4.31 7.60
CA GLY A 20 -16.00 -2.89 7.74
C GLY A 20 -15.08 -2.36 6.64
N TYR A 21 -14.77 -1.08 6.76
CA TYR A 21 -13.87 -0.37 5.85
C TYR A 21 -12.41 -0.51 6.31
N TYR A 22 -11.54 -0.78 5.36
CA TYR A 22 -10.10 -0.84 5.62
C TYR A 22 -9.26 -0.34 4.44
N TRP A 23 -8.06 0.14 4.73
CA TRP A 23 -7.13 0.67 3.74
C TRP A 23 -6.17 -0.40 3.25
N ALA A 24 -5.80 -0.34 1.97
CA ALA A 24 -4.70 -1.10 1.40
C ALA A 24 -3.63 -0.11 0.88
N PRO A 25 -2.33 -0.42 1.06
CA PRO A 25 -1.75 -1.61 1.71
C PRO A 25 -1.64 -1.46 3.24
N THR A 26 -1.87 -2.53 3.99
CA THR A 26 -1.65 -2.57 5.46
C THR A 26 -1.23 -3.97 5.91
N ALA A 27 -0.52 -4.05 7.05
CA ALA A 27 -0.08 -5.32 7.61
C ALA A 27 -1.24 -6.27 7.93
N ILE A 28 -2.39 -5.75 8.36
CA ILE A 28 -3.55 -6.58 8.76
C ILE A 28 -4.11 -7.38 7.58
N LEU A 29 -4.05 -6.84 6.35
CA LEU A 29 -4.50 -7.56 5.15
C LEU A 29 -3.57 -8.73 4.79
N GLY A 30 -2.31 -8.68 5.18
CA GLY A 30 -1.36 -9.79 5.00
C GLY A 30 -1.38 -10.79 6.15
N LYS A 31 -1.88 -10.37 7.34
CA LYS A 31 -2.00 -11.23 8.52
C LYS A 31 -3.25 -12.12 8.50
N TYR A 32 -4.32 -11.63 7.92
CA TYR A 32 -5.62 -12.29 7.96
C TYR A 32 -6.22 -12.43 6.57
N PRO A 33 -6.83 -13.59 6.25
CA PRO A 33 -7.48 -13.83 4.97
C PRO A 33 -8.80 -13.03 4.88
N MET A 34 -8.72 -11.78 4.46
CA MET A 34 -9.87 -10.92 4.25
C MET A 34 -10.31 -10.93 2.79
N LYS A 35 -11.60 -10.86 2.54
CA LYS A 35 -12.17 -10.69 1.20
C LYS A 35 -12.62 -9.25 1.03
N LYS A 36 -12.17 -8.61 -0.06
CA LYS A 36 -12.72 -7.33 -0.48
C LYS A 36 -14.10 -7.59 -1.12
N LEU A 37 -15.10 -6.87 -0.63
CA LEU A 37 -16.43 -6.89 -1.26
C LEU A 37 -16.47 -5.85 -2.38
N SER A 38 -17.05 -6.23 -3.51
CA SER A 38 -17.39 -5.31 -4.58
C SER A 38 -18.80 -4.77 -4.35
N PHE A 39 -19.02 -3.52 -4.72
CA PHE A 39 -20.35 -2.95 -4.78
C PHE A 39 -21.00 -3.12 -6.18
N ASP A 40 -20.24 -3.66 -7.15
CA ASP A 40 -20.68 -3.93 -8.54
C ASP A 40 -21.23 -2.70 -9.28
N VAL A 41 -20.71 -1.53 -8.91
CA VAL A 41 -20.93 -0.27 -9.62
C VAL A 41 -19.59 0.45 -9.76
N PRO A 42 -19.35 1.24 -10.81
CA PRO A 42 -18.17 2.09 -10.91
C PRO A 42 -18.21 3.19 -9.83
N HIS A 43 -17.06 3.87 -9.64
CA HIS A 43 -17.03 5.10 -8.86
C HIS A 43 -17.68 6.21 -9.66
N ASP A 44 -18.69 6.84 -9.08
CA ASP A 44 -19.34 8.05 -9.56
C ASP A 44 -18.86 9.23 -8.71
N ASN A 45 -18.12 10.15 -9.33
CA ASN A 45 -17.51 11.27 -8.64
C ASN A 45 -18.55 12.36 -8.26
N ASP A 46 -19.59 12.52 -9.06
CA ASP A 46 -20.62 13.53 -8.81
C ASP A 46 -21.50 13.08 -7.62
N GLU A 47 -21.96 11.84 -7.62
CA GLU A 47 -22.64 11.23 -6.49
C GLU A 47 -21.77 11.22 -5.24
N TRP A 48 -20.48 10.92 -5.37
CA TRP A 48 -19.55 10.92 -4.25
C TRP A 48 -19.46 12.29 -3.59
N ASN A 49 -19.26 13.35 -4.37
CA ASN A 49 -19.08 14.71 -3.84
C ASN A 49 -20.38 15.36 -3.37
N SER A 50 -21.49 15.07 -4.04
CA SER A 50 -22.78 15.72 -3.72
C SER A 50 -23.54 15.00 -2.61
N CYS A 51 -23.30 13.71 -2.40
CA CYS A 51 -24.10 12.92 -1.49
C CYS A 51 -23.31 11.89 -0.70
N THR A 52 -22.74 10.85 -1.32
CA THR A 52 -22.19 9.69 -0.62
C THR A 52 -21.12 10.05 0.43
N SER A 53 -20.31 11.08 0.20
CA SER A 53 -19.29 11.54 1.16
C SER A 53 -19.80 12.58 2.17
N GLN A 54 -21.05 13.01 2.07
CA GLN A 54 -21.65 14.00 2.96
C GLN A 54 -22.38 13.33 4.12
N GLU A 55 -22.18 13.84 5.34
CA GLU A 55 -22.77 13.27 6.56
C GLU A 55 -24.30 13.32 6.58
N ASP A 56 -24.87 14.39 6.01
CA ASP A 56 -26.32 14.69 6.04
C ASP A 56 -27.04 14.29 4.75
N CYS A 57 -26.38 13.52 3.86
CA CYS A 57 -27.04 13.07 2.64
C CYS A 57 -28.19 12.11 3.00
N ALA A 58 -29.41 12.48 2.61
CA ALA A 58 -30.62 11.75 2.96
C ALA A 58 -30.83 10.47 2.14
N ASP A 59 -30.29 10.40 0.93
CA ASP A 59 -30.50 9.28 -0.01
C ASP A 59 -29.21 8.93 -0.76
N PRO A 60 -28.16 8.40 -0.06
CA PRO A 60 -26.90 8.04 -0.71
C PRO A 60 -27.09 6.85 -1.64
N GLN A 61 -26.68 7.03 -2.87
CA GLN A 61 -26.73 5.97 -3.87
C GLN A 61 -25.50 5.05 -3.75
N LYS A 62 -25.65 3.81 -4.23
CA LYS A 62 -24.60 2.82 -4.27
C LYS A 62 -23.41 3.32 -5.10
N ASN A 63 -22.24 3.38 -4.52
CA ASN A 63 -21.04 3.93 -5.14
C ASN A 63 -19.81 3.10 -4.76
N SER A 64 -18.82 3.02 -5.64
CA SER A 64 -17.53 2.41 -5.33
C SER A 64 -16.56 3.43 -4.74
N TRP A 65 -15.59 2.95 -3.95
CA TRP A 65 -14.50 3.76 -3.46
C TRP A 65 -13.58 4.18 -4.60
N VAL A 66 -13.14 5.44 -4.56
CA VAL A 66 -12.12 5.95 -5.47
C VAL A 66 -10.78 5.27 -5.22
N VAL A 67 -10.07 4.95 -6.29
CA VAL A 67 -8.67 4.51 -6.20
C VAL A 67 -7.78 5.74 -6.08
N SER A 68 -7.08 5.87 -4.96
CA SER A 68 -6.12 6.96 -4.74
C SER A 68 -4.72 6.49 -5.10
N SER A 69 -4.11 7.15 -6.07
CA SER A 69 -2.72 6.91 -6.43
C SER A 69 -1.77 7.58 -5.44
N VAL A 70 -0.68 6.87 -5.10
CA VAL A 70 0.40 7.42 -4.27
C VAL A 70 1.54 7.82 -5.18
N TYR A 71 1.97 9.06 -5.08
CA TYR A 71 3.02 9.63 -5.92
C TYR A 71 4.26 9.95 -5.09
N THR A 72 5.44 9.79 -5.70
CA THR A 72 6.67 10.36 -5.16
C THR A 72 6.80 11.80 -5.63
N VAL A 73 6.92 12.73 -4.69
CA VAL A 73 7.11 14.16 -4.98
C VAL A 73 8.59 14.50 -4.79
N VAL A 74 9.14 15.20 -5.75
CA VAL A 74 10.54 15.69 -5.73
C VAL A 74 10.59 17.15 -6.08
N THR A 75 11.66 17.85 -5.65
CA THR A 75 11.90 19.25 -6.04
C THR A 75 12.37 19.34 -7.49
N ASP A 76 12.16 20.49 -8.12
CA ASP A 76 12.70 20.75 -9.47
C ASP A 76 14.22 20.65 -9.50
N ARG A 77 14.90 21.08 -8.46
CA ARG A 77 16.35 20.95 -8.32
C ARG A 77 16.77 19.47 -8.35
N PHE A 78 16.11 18.59 -7.59
CA PHE A 78 16.38 17.15 -7.64
C PHE A 78 16.16 16.60 -9.05
N LYS A 79 15.08 16.98 -9.72
CA LYS A 79 14.76 16.55 -11.07
C LYS A 79 15.86 16.88 -12.08
N GLN A 80 16.56 18.02 -11.88
CA GLN A 80 17.63 18.49 -12.77
C GLN A 80 19.01 17.89 -12.43
N GLU A 81 19.31 17.73 -11.14
CA GLU A 81 20.66 17.42 -10.66
C GLU A 81 20.88 15.93 -10.29
N ALA A 82 19.81 15.15 -10.09
CA ALA A 82 19.92 13.81 -9.49
C ALA A 82 20.43 12.71 -10.45
N GLY A 83 20.52 12.97 -11.78
CA GLY A 83 21.02 11.98 -12.75
C GLY A 83 20.33 10.61 -12.60
N ILE A 84 21.12 9.56 -12.39
CA ILE A 84 20.60 8.19 -12.20
C ILE A 84 19.68 8.03 -10.98
N GLY A 85 19.81 8.88 -9.97
CA GLY A 85 18.91 8.91 -8.82
C GLY A 85 17.48 9.26 -9.22
N LYS A 86 17.29 10.14 -10.21
CA LYS A 86 15.98 10.43 -10.78
C LYS A 86 15.39 9.20 -11.46
N ASP A 87 16.19 8.47 -12.25
CA ASP A 87 15.73 7.27 -12.96
C ASP A 87 15.28 6.19 -11.98
N TYR A 88 16.00 6.01 -10.89
CA TYR A 88 15.59 5.12 -9.79
C TYR A 88 14.23 5.52 -9.21
N ILE A 89 14.06 6.79 -8.86
CA ILE A 89 12.80 7.28 -8.26
C ILE A 89 11.61 7.11 -9.22
N VAL A 90 11.81 7.37 -10.52
CA VAL A 90 10.76 7.21 -11.55
C VAL A 90 10.37 5.74 -11.75
N LYS A 91 11.35 4.83 -11.71
CA LYS A 91 11.11 3.40 -11.91
C LYS A 91 10.59 2.69 -10.65
N ARG A 92 10.85 3.25 -9.47
CA ARG A 92 10.50 2.63 -8.21
C ARG A 92 8.99 2.55 -8.01
N ALA A 93 8.44 1.37 -8.20
CA ALA A 93 7.03 1.06 -7.96
C ALA A 93 6.92 -0.30 -7.27
N LEU A 94 6.01 -0.40 -6.31
CA LEU A 94 5.68 -1.65 -5.62
C LEU A 94 4.18 -1.92 -5.73
N PRO A 95 3.78 -3.12 -6.16
CA PRO A 95 2.39 -3.53 -6.08
C PRO A 95 1.92 -3.61 -4.62
N ASN A 96 0.66 -3.33 -4.38
CA ASN A 96 0.07 -3.44 -3.04
C ASN A 96 0.27 -4.84 -2.41
N SER A 97 0.26 -5.90 -3.22
CA SER A 97 0.50 -7.28 -2.76
C SER A 97 1.89 -7.43 -2.13
N THR A 98 2.93 -6.89 -2.75
CA THR A 98 4.30 -6.92 -2.22
C THR A 98 4.41 -6.10 -0.93
N ILE A 99 3.82 -4.89 -0.91
CA ILE A 99 3.82 -4.06 0.31
C ILE A 99 3.09 -4.76 1.46
N ILE A 100 1.93 -5.35 1.20
CA ILE A 100 1.14 -6.09 2.20
C ILE A 100 1.94 -7.27 2.75
N ALA A 101 2.61 -8.05 1.87
CA ALA A 101 3.44 -9.18 2.29
C ALA A 101 4.64 -8.74 3.16
N LEU A 102 5.33 -7.67 2.76
CA LEU A 102 6.44 -7.11 3.54
C LEU A 102 6.00 -6.57 4.91
N LEU A 103 4.86 -5.90 4.98
CA LEU A 103 4.31 -5.40 6.23
C LEU A 103 3.89 -6.54 7.17
N ALA A 104 3.32 -7.60 6.63
CA ALA A 104 3.00 -8.82 7.41
C ALA A 104 4.27 -9.51 7.89
N TRP A 105 5.27 -9.70 7.02
CA TRP A 105 6.56 -10.27 7.37
C TRP A 105 7.25 -9.47 8.49
N LYS A 106 7.30 -8.15 8.35
CA LYS A 106 7.84 -7.25 9.37
C LYS A 106 7.15 -7.42 10.72
N TYR A 107 5.83 -7.54 10.71
CA TYR A 107 5.04 -7.74 11.93
C TYR A 107 5.35 -9.08 12.61
N TYR A 108 5.34 -10.19 11.87
CA TYR A 108 5.57 -11.52 12.43
C TYR A 108 6.98 -11.71 12.94
N ASN A 109 7.96 -11.05 12.33
CA ASN A 109 9.36 -11.14 12.73
C ASN A 109 9.77 -10.04 13.72
N GLN A 110 8.85 -9.17 14.15
CA GLN A 110 9.15 -8.00 14.99
C GLN A 110 10.31 -7.16 14.44
N ALA A 111 10.40 -7.14 13.11
CA ALA A 111 11.52 -6.59 12.36
C ALA A 111 11.46 -5.04 12.30
N THR A 112 12.62 -4.42 12.16
CA THR A 112 12.74 -3.00 11.86
C THR A 112 12.39 -2.68 10.41
N GLY A 113 12.39 -1.42 10.02
CA GLY A 113 12.27 -1.02 8.62
C GLY A 113 13.48 -1.45 7.78
N GLU A 114 14.66 -1.44 8.39
CA GLU A 114 15.91 -1.86 7.77
C GLU A 114 15.92 -3.36 7.50
N ASP A 115 15.51 -4.18 8.47
CA ASP A 115 15.35 -5.63 8.29
C ASP A 115 14.38 -5.96 7.16
N ALA A 116 13.26 -5.21 7.08
CA ALA A 116 12.28 -5.39 6.01
C ALA A 116 12.85 -5.00 4.63
N ALA A 117 13.68 -3.96 4.56
CA ALA A 117 14.37 -3.57 3.35
C ALA A 117 15.38 -4.64 2.90
N MET A 118 16.17 -5.17 3.83
CA MET A 118 17.10 -6.28 3.57
C MET A 118 16.37 -7.55 3.13
N HIS A 119 15.25 -7.88 3.79
CA HIS A 119 14.41 -8.99 3.39
C HIS A 119 13.85 -8.80 1.97
N PHE A 120 13.40 -7.59 1.64
CA PHE A 120 12.94 -7.26 0.29
C PHE A 120 14.04 -7.45 -0.76
N LEU A 121 15.21 -6.88 -0.54
CA LEU A 121 16.32 -6.98 -1.48
C LEU A 121 16.77 -8.43 -1.73
N LYS A 122 16.70 -9.30 -0.70
CA LYS A 122 17.09 -10.71 -0.79
C LYS A 122 16.06 -11.61 -1.44
N ASN A 123 14.76 -11.31 -1.29
CA ASN A 123 13.69 -12.27 -1.61
C ASN A 123 12.76 -11.82 -2.74
N TYR A 124 12.89 -10.58 -3.23
CA TYR A 124 12.04 -10.02 -4.26
C TYR A 124 12.87 -9.51 -5.43
N SER A 125 12.31 -9.54 -6.62
CA SER A 125 13.01 -9.15 -7.85
C SER A 125 12.58 -7.79 -8.43
N GLU A 126 11.55 -7.15 -7.89
CA GLU A 126 11.01 -5.89 -8.39
C GLU A 126 12.07 -4.79 -8.49
N TRP A 127 12.97 -4.70 -7.50
CA TRP A 127 14.03 -3.71 -7.46
C TRP A 127 15.08 -3.86 -8.58
N HIS A 128 15.18 -5.04 -9.20
CA HIS A 128 16.13 -5.27 -10.32
C HIS A 128 15.88 -4.33 -11.49
N SER A 129 14.63 -3.94 -11.71
CA SER A 129 14.24 -3.01 -12.77
C SER A 129 14.44 -1.53 -12.42
N TRP A 130 14.68 -1.21 -11.15
CA TRP A 130 14.77 0.17 -10.68
C TRP A 130 16.17 0.76 -10.84
N VAL A 131 17.17 -0.09 -10.91
CA VAL A 131 18.59 0.27 -10.95
C VAL A 131 19.27 -0.23 -12.22
N ASP A 132 20.40 0.36 -12.55
CA ASP A 132 21.24 -0.16 -13.64
C ASP A 132 22.02 -1.42 -13.23
N GLY A 133 22.64 -2.09 -14.22
CA GLY A 133 23.36 -3.33 -13.99
C GLY A 133 24.56 -3.20 -13.04
N SER A 134 25.23 -2.04 -13.02
CA SER A 134 26.35 -1.79 -12.11
C SER A 134 25.88 -1.66 -10.66
N ALA A 135 24.81 -0.88 -10.43
CA ALA A 135 24.21 -0.74 -9.12
C ALA A 135 23.61 -2.07 -8.64
N LYS A 136 22.95 -2.82 -9.53
CA LYS A 136 22.42 -4.15 -9.22
C LYS A 136 23.52 -5.08 -8.72
N ALA A 137 24.64 -5.20 -9.46
CA ALA A 137 25.76 -6.06 -9.08
C ALA A 137 26.36 -5.69 -7.71
N LYS A 138 26.46 -4.38 -7.42
CA LYS A 138 26.93 -3.91 -6.10
C LYS A 138 25.98 -4.29 -4.97
N ILE A 139 24.68 -4.15 -5.19
CA ILE A 139 23.67 -4.55 -4.20
C ILE A 139 23.74 -6.06 -3.96
N GLU A 140 23.76 -6.86 -5.03
CA GLU A 140 23.83 -8.33 -4.94
C GLU A 140 25.09 -8.81 -4.21
N SER A 141 26.23 -8.11 -4.40
CA SER A 141 27.47 -8.44 -3.71
C SER A 141 27.49 -8.05 -2.21
N ALA A 142 26.57 -7.18 -1.79
CA ALA A 142 26.46 -6.72 -0.40
C ALA A 142 25.37 -7.46 0.40
N LEU A 143 24.54 -8.28 -0.23
CA LEU A 143 23.45 -9.06 0.37
C LEU A 143 23.91 -10.43 0.87
#